data_2b00062ba37e18b92c9fa20a758cc207
#
_entry.id   2b00062ba37e18b92c9fa20a758cc207
#
_cell.length_a   1.000
_cell.length_b   1.000
_cell.length_c   1.000
_cell.angle_alpha   90.00
_cell.angle_beta   90.00
_cell.angle_gamma   90.00
#
_symmetry.space_group_name_H-M   'P 1'
#
loop_
_entity.id
_entity.type
_entity.pdbx_description
1 polymer ?
#
loop_
_entity_poly.entity_id
_entity_poly.type
_entity_poly.pdbx_seq_one_letter_code
_entity_poly.pdbx_strand_id
1 'polypeptide(L)'
;QVAGAVAQCVQTNNLYLRLADPLPSLDCSRFVFTDSQRRSITDQNSAFPFNFEGSPPSVSLGISIPIFQGLSRERNLEAARLQRDDLGYQVLEQELALDADLSVGIANVRTAYQSALLEERNRALADQQLNLARERYRLNAITFVELVDAQTVLAQADQARLLAVYAYHDTVTSLEALVGSSLRN
;
A
#
# COMPACT_ATOMS: atom_id res chain seq x y z
N GLN A 1 38.13 17.63 16.33
CA GLN A 1 38.54 16.41 17.08
C GLN A 1 38.90 16.75 18.55
N VAL A 2 39.65 17.81 18.83
CA VAL A 2 40.03 18.23 20.21
C VAL A 2 38.78 18.53 21.08
N ALA A 3 37.80 19.27 20.56
CA ALA A 3 36.59 19.60 21.29
C ALA A 3 35.78 18.34 21.71
N GLY A 4 35.74 17.31 20.86
CA GLY A 4 35.12 16.04 21.18
C GLY A 4 35.84 15.27 22.28
N ALA A 5 37.19 15.26 22.26
CA ALA A 5 37.98 14.59 23.27
C ALA A 5 37.85 15.26 24.65
N VAL A 6 37.82 16.59 24.69
CA VAL A 6 37.59 17.37 25.93
C VAL A 6 36.19 17.09 26.48
N ALA A 7 35.15 17.10 25.63
CA ALA A 7 33.78 16.83 26.05
C ALA A 7 33.63 15.42 26.63
N GLN A 8 34.26 14.41 26.00
CA GLN A 8 34.26 13.03 26.48
C GLN A 8 35.00 12.91 27.82
N CYS A 9 36.15 13.56 28.00
CA CYS A 9 36.86 13.59 29.27
C CYS A 9 36.03 14.22 30.40
N VAL A 10 35.31 15.33 30.12
CA VAL A 10 34.42 15.97 31.11
C VAL A 10 33.25 15.09 31.47
N GLN A 11 32.66 14.39 30.49
CA GLN A 11 31.60 13.40 30.76
C GLN A 11 32.11 12.26 31.65
N THR A 12 33.28 11.73 31.38
CA THR A 12 33.91 10.67 32.21
C THR A 12 34.13 11.15 33.64
N ASN A 13 34.63 12.38 33.84
CA ASN A 13 34.80 12.96 35.17
C ASN A 13 33.46 13.11 35.91
N ASN A 14 32.38 13.50 35.21
CA ASN A 14 31.05 13.59 35.79
C ASN A 14 30.48 12.20 36.20
N LEU A 15 30.86 11.14 35.51
CA LEU A 15 30.52 9.79 35.88
C LEU A 15 31.31 9.31 37.13
N TYR A 16 32.61 9.64 37.21
CA TYR A 16 33.42 9.30 38.36
C TYR A 16 32.94 9.94 39.65
N LEU A 17 32.46 11.19 39.59
CA LEU A 17 31.87 11.91 40.74
C LEU A 17 30.54 11.27 41.25
N ARG A 18 29.87 10.48 40.42
CA ARG A 18 28.59 9.81 40.78
C ARG A 18 28.78 8.41 41.39
N LEU A 19 30.01 7.92 41.43
CA LEU A 19 30.26 6.63 42.06
C LEU A 19 30.17 6.74 43.59
N ALA A 20 29.82 5.64 44.24
CA ALA A 20 29.76 5.57 45.72
C ALA A 20 31.12 5.81 46.36
N ASP A 21 32.21 5.54 45.65
CA ASP A 21 33.60 5.89 46.02
C ASP A 21 34.19 6.67 44.82
N PRO A 22 34.27 8.01 44.94
CA PRO A 22 34.68 8.88 43.82
C PRO A 22 36.12 8.62 43.41
N LEU A 23 36.33 8.29 42.11
CA LEU A 23 37.65 8.14 41.53
C LEU A 23 38.32 9.52 41.31
N PRO A 24 39.63 9.59 41.29
CA PRO A 24 40.37 10.86 41.04
C PRO A 24 39.99 11.40 39.64
N SER A 25 39.79 12.69 39.55
CA SER A 25 39.39 13.34 38.28
C SER A 25 40.55 13.26 37.27
N LEU A 26 40.21 12.98 36.01
CA LEU A 26 41.13 13.01 34.88
C LEU A 26 41.48 14.46 34.52
N ASP A 27 42.75 14.71 34.24
CA ASP A 27 43.16 16.03 33.77
C ASP A 27 42.82 16.22 32.28
N CYS A 28 41.72 16.89 32.01
CA CYS A 28 41.22 17.16 30.67
C CYS A 28 42.04 18.25 29.92
N SER A 29 42.94 18.97 30.63
CA SER A 29 43.79 19.94 29.98
C SER A 29 44.80 19.32 29.01
N ARG A 30 45.13 18.05 29.20
CA ARG A 30 45.99 17.29 28.29
C ARG A 30 45.49 17.18 26.86
N PHE A 31 44.17 17.31 26.64
CA PHE A 31 43.57 17.27 25.32
C PHE A 31 43.46 18.64 24.64
N VAL A 32 43.90 19.71 25.33
CA VAL A 32 43.93 21.08 24.80
C VAL A 32 45.37 21.47 24.48
N PHE A 33 45.58 22.00 23.29
CA PHE A 33 46.90 22.52 22.95
C PHE A 33 47.24 23.68 23.86
N THR A 34 48.46 23.64 24.42
CA THR A 34 49.02 24.77 25.13
C THR A 34 49.27 25.95 24.15
N ASP A 35 49.33 27.18 24.65
CA ASP A 35 49.57 28.33 23.78
C ASP A 35 50.91 28.24 23.02
N SER A 36 51.92 27.60 23.61
CA SER A 36 53.20 27.35 22.94
C SER A 36 53.08 26.33 21.79
N GLN A 37 52.31 25.26 21.99
CA GLN A 37 52.04 24.28 20.94
C GLN A 37 51.20 24.88 19.81
N ARG A 38 50.20 25.70 20.17
CA ARG A 38 49.36 26.38 19.21
C ARG A 38 50.19 27.35 18.34
N ARG A 39 51.07 28.16 18.98
CA ARG A 39 51.98 29.05 18.24
C ARG A 39 52.92 28.28 17.32
N SER A 40 53.50 27.18 17.77
CA SER A 40 54.37 26.36 16.95
C SER A 40 53.66 25.79 15.69
N ILE A 41 52.42 25.36 15.85
CA ILE A 41 51.60 24.89 14.71
C ILE A 41 51.24 26.06 13.77
N THR A 42 50.92 27.23 14.31
CA THR A 42 50.62 28.41 13.50
C THR A 42 51.83 28.90 12.73
N ASP A 43 53.00 28.93 13.36
CA ASP A 43 54.26 29.32 12.72
C ASP A 43 54.69 28.33 11.61
N GLN A 44 54.48 27.03 11.80
CA GLN A 44 54.72 26.02 10.78
C GLN A 44 53.77 26.13 9.58
N ASN A 45 52.56 26.62 9.80
CA ASN A 45 51.51 26.78 8.75
C ASN A 45 51.44 28.21 8.17
N SER A 46 52.35 29.09 8.53
CA SER A 46 52.37 30.48 8.08
C SER A 46 52.90 30.70 6.66
N ALA A 47 53.35 29.60 5.97
CA ALA A 47 53.89 29.71 4.61
C ALA A 47 52.78 30.06 3.60
N PHE A 48 53.03 31.10 2.79
CA PHE A 48 52.16 31.47 1.68
C PHE A 48 52.01 30.31 0.66
N PRO A 49 50.84 29.99 0.13
CA PRO A 49 49.54 30.73 0.23
C PRO A 49 48.69 30.29 1.43
N PHE A 50 49.16 29.46 2.32
CA PHE A 50 48.38 28.82 3.38
C PHE A 50 48.74 29.44 4.74
N ASN A 51 47.84 30.16 5.31
CA ASN A 51 47.96 30.68 6.66
C ASN A 51 46.89 30.02 7.53
N PHE A 52 47.26 28.96 8.28
CA PHE A 52 46.33 28.17 9.06
C PHE A 52 46.41 28.54 10.55
N GLU A 53 45.29 28.90 11.13
CA GLU A 53 45.11 29.17 12.55
C GLU A 53 44.61 27.92 13.28
N GLY A 54 45.49 27.05 13.72
CA GLY A 54 45.19 25.95 14.64
C GLY A 54 44.54 24.68 14.07
N SER A 55 43.78 24.79 12.99
CA SER A 55 43.17 23.64 12.32
C SER A 55 43.18 23.89 10.82
N PRO A 56 44.19 23.45 10.10
CA PRO A 56 44.28 23.67 8.66
C PRO A 56 43.12 23.00 7.94
N PRO A 57 42.40 23.67 7.02
CA PRO A 57 41.42 23.02 6.17
C PRO A 57 42.13 22.05 5.25
N SER A 58 41.69 20.81 5.17
CA SER A 58 42.16 19.83 4.21
C SER A 58 41.11 19.60 3.12
N VAL A 59 41.51 19.74 1.87
CA VAL A 59 40.69 19.40 0.71
C VAL A 59 41.35 18.23 0.01
N SER A 60 40.61 17.13 -0.15
CA SER A 60 41.06 15.96 -0.91
C SER A 60 40.18 15.76 -2.13
N LEU A 61 40.78 15.63 -3.31
CA LEU A 61 40.13 15.24 -4.55
C LEU A 61 40.61 13.84 -4.92
N GLY A 62 39.68 12.89 -4.98
CA GLY A 62 39.96 11.51 -5.38
C GLY A 62 39.22 11.17 -6.66
N ILE A 63 39.91 10.64 -7.66
CA ILE A 63 39.33 10.07 -8.87
C ILE A 63 39.57 8.57 -8.83
N SER A 64 38.49 7.76 -8.83
CA SER A 64 38.57 6.31 -8.90
C SER A 64 38.03 5.84 -10.24
N ILE A 65 38.88 5.23 -11.06
CA ILE A 65 38.50 4.66 -12.35
C ILE A 65 38.61 3.13 -12.25
N PRO A 66 37.49 2.40 -12.18
CA PRO A 66 37.51 0.96 -12.15
C PRO A 66 37.91 0.41 -13.53
N ILE A 67 39.07 -0.18 -13.67
CA ILE A 67 39.57 -0.74 -14.92
C ILE A 67 39.01 -2.15 -15.17
N PHE A 68 38.79 -2.92 -14.14
CA PHE A 68 38.22 -4.27 -14.22
C PHE A 68 37.32 -4.57 -13.03
N GLN A 69 36.08 -5.00 -13.32
CA GLN A 69 35.04 -5.32 -12.34
C GLN A 69 34.56 -6.77 -12.41
N GLY A 70 35.40 -7.69 -12.94
CA GLY A 70 35.08 -9.12 -12.98
C GLY A 70 33.78 -9.45 -13.69
N LEU A 71 33.48 -8.81 -14.85
CA LEU A 71 32.24 -8.97 -15.64
C LEU A 71 30.95 -8.58 -14.88
N SER A 72 31.07 -7.85 -13.78
CA SER A 72 29.89 -7.42 -13.00
C SER A 72 28.99 -6.49 -13.82
N ARG A 73 29.55 -5.70 -14.73
CA ARG A 73 28.81 -4.82 -15.63
C ARG A 73 27.93 -5.62 -16.59
N GLU A 74 28.50 -6.64 -17.22
CA GLU A 74 27.80 -7.53 -18.16
C GLU A 74 26.67 -8.29 -17.45
N ARG A 75 26.96 -8.85 -16.26
CA ARG A 75 25.93 -9.50 -15.46
C ARG A 75 24.80 -8.56 -15.04
N ASN A 76 25.13 -7.34 -14.63
CA ASN A 76 24.12 -6.35 -14.27
C ASN A 76 23.30 -5.91 -15.47
N LEU A 77 23.92 -5.78 -16.65
CA LEU A 77 23.23 -5.47 -17.91
C LEU A 77 22.26 -6.60 -18.30
N GLU A 78 22.71 -7.83 -18.21
CA GLU A 78 21.88 -9.02 -18.51
C GLU A 78 20.74 -9.16 -17.50
N ALA A 79 21.01 -8.98 -16.22
CA ALA A 79 19.99 -8.99 -15.18
C ALA A 79 18.94 -7.89 -15.40
N ALA A 80 19.36 -6.68 -15.81
CA ALA A 80 18.43 -5.60 -16.12
C ALA A 80 17.58 -5.90 -17.37
N ARG A 81 18.15 -6.57 -18.38
CA ARG A 81 17.38 -7.01 -19.57
C ARG A 81 16.34 -8.06 -19.19
N LEU A 82 16.72 -9.08 -18.44
CA LEU A 82 15.79 -10.10 -17.95
C LEU A 82 14.68 -9.51 -17.10
N GLN A 83 15.02 -8.57 -16.23
CA GLN A 83 14.01 -7.87 -15.42
C GLN A 83 13.04 -7.04 -16.28
N ARG A 84 13.53 -6.37 -17.31
CA ARG A 84 12.66 -5.66 -18.26
C ARG A 84 11.72 -6.62 -18.98
N ASP A 85 12.23 -7.76 -19.45
CA ASP A 85 11.44 -8.76 -20.17
C ASP A 85 10.41 -9.41 -19.24
N ASP A 86 10.77 -9.70 -17.99
CA ASP A 86 9.84 -10.18 -16.95
C ASP A 86 8.71 -9.17 -16.67
N LEU A 87 9.03 -7.88 -16.54
CA LEU A 87 8.01 -6.84 -16.42
C LEU A 87 7.09 -6.77 -17.65
N GLY A 88 7.62 -7.02 -18.86
CA GLY A 88 6.82 -7.12 -20.07
C GLY A 88 5.81 -8.27 -20.01
N TYR A 89 6.21 -9.44 -19.50
CA TYR A 89 5.30 -10.58 -19.31
C TYR A 89 4.27 -10.32 -18.20
N GLN A 90 4.66 -9.60 -17.13
CA GLN A 90 3.71 -9.22 -16.08
C GLN A 90 2.62 -8.26 -16.60
N VAL A 91 2.98 -7.32 -17.47
CA VAL A 91 1.98 -6.45 -18.12
C VAL A 91 1.02 -7.28 -18.98
N LEU A 92 1.54 -8.19 -19.81
CA LEU A 92 0.72 -9.07 -20.62
C LEU A 92 -0.22 -9.95 -19.77
N GLU A 93 0.28 -10.48 -18.66
CA GLU A 93 -0.54 -11.25 -17.71
C GLU A 93 -1.69 -10.43 -17.16
N GLN A 94 -1.42 -9.17 -16.77
CA GLN A 94 -2.46 -8.25 -16.27
C GLN A 94 -3.48 -7.90 -17.34
N GLU A 95 -3.06 -7.70 -18.59
CA GLU A 95 -3.97 -7.43 -19.72
C GLU A 95 -4.90 -8.62 -19.97
N LEU A 96 -4.35 -9.84 -19.99
CA LEU A 96 -5.15 -11.05 -20.15
C LEU A 96 -6.11 -11.32 -18.99
N ALA A 97 -5.67 -11.06 -17.75
CA ALA A 97 -6.51 -11.14 -16.58
C ALA A 97 -7.67 -10.14 -16.64
N LEU A 98 -7.40 -8.90 -17.01
CA LEU A 98 -8.42 -7.87 -17.16
C LEU A 98 -9.45 -8.22 -18.23
N ASP A 99 -9.01 -8.77 -19.36
CA ASP A 99 -9.89 -9.21 -20.45
C ASP A 99 -10.81 -10.36 -19.99
N ALA A 100 -10.26 -11.32 -19.23
CA ALA A 100 -11.03 -12.40 -18.64
C ALA A 100 -12.06 -11.88 -17.62
N ASP A 101 -11.63 -11.00 -16.70
CA ASP A 101 -12.50 -10.42 -15.68
C ASP A 101 -13.61 -9.58 -16.30
N LEU A 102 -13.33 -8.82 -17.36
CA LEU A 102 -14.32 -8.05 -18.11
C LEU A 102 -15.35 -8.98 -18.75
N SER A 103 -14.91 -10.06 -19.39
CA SER A 103 -15.78 -11.05 -20.01
C SER A 103 -16.72 -11.71 -19.00
N VAL A 104 -16.19 -12.08 -17.83
CA VAL A 104 -16.96 -12.63 -16.70
C VAL A 104 -17.91 -11.58 -16.14
N GLY A 105 -17.46 -10.34 -15.96
CA GLY A 105 -18.28 -9.24 -15.47
C GLY A 105 -19.50 -8.99 -16.36
N ILE A 106 -19.32 -8.94 -17.69
CA ILE A 106 -20.41 -8.79 -18.66
C ILE A 106 -21.41 -9.98 -18.59
N ALA A 107 -20.88 -11.20 -18.49
CA ALA A 107 -21.71 -12.39 -18.35
C ALA A 107 -22.54 -12.36 -17.05
N ASN A 108 -21.95 -11.93 -15.95
CA ASN A 108 -22.64 -11.80 -14.67
C ASN A 108 -23.75 -10.76 -14.72
N VAL A 109 -23.51 -9.58 -15.31
CA VAL A 109 -24.56 -8.55 -15.49
C VAL A 109 -25.71 -9.08 -16.33
N ARG A 110 -25.41 -9.78 -17.44
CA ARG A 110 -26.45 -10.38 -18.30
C ARG A 110 -27.28 -11.41 -17.53
N THR A 111 -26.64 -12.27 -16.76
CA THR A 111 -27.30 -13.30 -15.95
C THR A 111 -28.17 -12.67 -14.86
N ALA A 112 -27.66 -11.68 -14.14
CA ALA A 112 -28.39 -10.98 -13.11
C ALA A 112 -29.61 -10.22 -13.68
N TYR A 113 -29.49 -9.61 -14.86
CA TYR A 113 -30.60 -8.98 -15.57
C TYR A 113 -31.69 -9.98 -15.94
N GLN A 114 -31.29 -11.13 -16.50
CA GLN A 114 -32.24 -12.20 -16.84
C GLN A 114 -32.93 -12.76 -15.60
N SER A 115 -32.22 -12.91 -14.50
CA SER A 115 -32.79 -13.34 -13.22
C SER A 115 -33.81 -12.31 -12.71
N ALA A 116 -33.50 -11.02 -12.75
CA ALA A 116 -34.44 -9.96 -12.34
C ALA A 116 -35.72 -9.98 -13.19
N LEU A 117 -35.62 -10.19 -14.51
CA LEU A 117 -36.78 -10.34 -15.39
C LEU A 117 -37.61 -11.60 -15.08
N LEU A 118 -36.94 -12.70 -14.73
CA LEU A 118 -37.61 -13.93 -14.35
C LEU A 118 -38.38 -13.75 -13.04
N GLU A 119 -37.77 -13.14 -12.03
CA GLU A 119 -38.42 -12.90 -10.74
C GLU A 119 -39.57 -11.89 -10.86
N GLU A 120 -39.50 -10.91 -11.76
CA GLU A 120 -40.65 -10.05 -12.06
C GLU A 120 -41.83 -10.85 -12.61
N ARG A 121 -41.57 -11.82 -13.50
CA ARG A 121 -42.62 -12.71 -14.03
C ARG A 121 -43.15 -13.66 -12.96
N ASN A 122 -42.31 -14.22 -12.13
CA ASN A 122 -42.68 -15.08 -11.01
C ASN A 122 -43.61 -14.34 -10.04
N ARG A 123 -43.25 -13.11 -9.71
CA ARG A 123 -44.05 -12.21 -8.87
C ARG A 123 -45.45 -11.96 -9.49
N ALA A 124 -45.50 -11.68 -10.79
CA ALA A 124 -46.76 -11.48 -11.50
C ALA A 124 -47.65 -12.74 -11.50
N LEU A 125 -47.07 -13.92 -11.65
CA LEU A 125 -47.78 -15.19 -11.54
C LEU A 125 -48.26 -15.46 -10.12
N ALA A 126 -47.46 -15.17 -9.09
CA ALA A 126 -47.89 -15.31 -7.69
C ALA A 126 -49.06 -14.37 -7.35
N ASP A 127 -49.06 -13.15 -7.88
CA ASP A 127 -50.20 -12.21 -7.73
C ASP A 127 -51.48 -12.75 -8.38
N GLN A 128 -51.40 -13.30 -9.60
CA GLN A 128 -52.53 -13.97 -10.26
C GLN A 128 -53.03 -15.16 -9.45
N GLN A 129 -52.14 -15.99 -8.92
CA GLN A 129 -52.47 -17.12 -8.06
C GLN A 129 -53.20 -16.66 -6.77
N LEU A 130 -52.73 -15.61 -6.13
CA LEU A 130 -53.39 -15.06 -4.96
C LEU A 130 -54.79 -14.53 -5.31
N ASN A 131 -54.94 -13.83 -6.42
CA ASN A 131 -56.23 -13.34 -6.86
C ASN A 131 -57.22 -14.47 -7.14
N LEU A 132 -56.75 -15.56 -7.78
CA LEU A 132 -57.57 -16.76 -7.99
C LEU A 132 -57.91 -17.44 -6.66
N ALA A 133 -56.96 -17.54 -5.72
CA ALA A 133 -57.20 -18.10 -4.40
C ALA A 133 -58.26 -17.29 -3.62
N ARG A 134 -58.22 -15.94 -3.70
CA ARG A 134 -59.23 -15.06 -3.10
C ARG A 134 -60.63 -15.34 -3.64
N GLU A 135 -60.79 -15.49 -4.98
CA GLU A 135 -62.06 -15.79 -5.60
C GLU A 135 -62.59 -17.19 -5.22
N ARG A 136 -61.69 -18.22 -5.19
CA ARG A 136 -62.07 -19.55 -4.76
C ARG A 136 -62.47 -19.58 -3.27
N TYR A 137 -61.78 -18.81 -2.41
CA TYR A 137 -62.13 -18.70 -0.98
C TYR A 137 -63.50 -18.03 -0.80
N ARG A 138 -63.84 -17.00 -1.57
CA ARG A 138 -65.16 -16.38 -1.55
C ARG A 138 -66.27 -17.33 -1.94
N LEU A 139 -65.98 -18.31 -2.81
CA LEU A 139 -66.90 -19.35 -3.22
C LEU A 139 -66.90 -20.57 -2.30
N ASN A 140 -66.16 -20.50 -1.16
CA ASN A 140 -65.95 -21.64 -0.25
C ASN A 140 -65.32 -22.86 -0.93
N ALA A 141 -64.56 -22.69 -2.03
CA ALA A 141 -63.95 -23.76 -2.79
C ALA A 141 -62.54 -24.12 -2.30
N ILE A 142 -61.97 -23.31 -1.43
CA ILE A 142 -60.68 -23.57 -0.76
C ILE A 142 -60.74 -23.16 0.70
N THR A 143 -59.76 -23.65 1.51
CA THR A 143 -59.63 -23.37 2.94
C THR A 143 -58.93 -22.04 3.16
N PHE A 144 -59.08 -21.48 4.40
CA PHE A 144 -58.33 -20.29 4.82
C PHE A 144 -56.81 -20.53 4.81
N VAL A 145 -56.36 -21.74 5.10
CA VAL A 145 -54.92 -22.10 5.09
C VAL A 145 -54.39 -21.97 3.68
N GLU A 146 -55.08 -22.48 2.66
CA GLU A 146 -54.67 -22.36 1.25
C GLU A 146 -54.64 -20.90 0.77
N LEU A 147 -55.50 -20.04 1.28
CA LEU A 147 -55.45 -18.61 1.01
C LEU A 147 -54.21 -17.95 1.63
N VAL A 148 -53.87 -18.30 2.90
CA VAL A 148 -52.68 -17.81 3.59
C VAL A 148 -51.42 -18.32 2.89
N ASP A 149 -51.39 -19.55 2.42
CA ASP A 149 -50.26 -20.09 1.64
C ASP A 149 -50.06 -19.29 0.34
N ALA A 150 -51.12 -18.94 -0.39
CA ALA A 150 -51.02 -18.10 -1.59
C ALA A 150 -50.49 -16.67 -1.26
N GLN A 151 -50.87 -16.09 -0.11
CA GLN A 151 -50.31 -14.83 0.36
C GLN A 151 -48.80 -14.95 0.69
N THR A 152 -48.42 -16.05 1.31
CA THR A 152 -47.00 -16.32 1.64
C THR A 152 -46.15 -16.47 0.39
N VAL A 153 -46.69 -17.18 -0.65
CA VAL A 153 -46.03 -17.32 -1.93
C VAL A 153 -45.80 -15.96 -2.60
N LEU A 154 -46.79 -15.07 -2.59
CA LEU A 154 -46.62 -13.72 -3.14
C LEU A 154 -45.57 -12.93 -2.34
N ALA A 155 -45.58 -12.97 -1.02
CA ALA A 155 -44.58 -12.28 -0.19
C ALA A 155 -43.16 -12.78 -0.47
N GLN A 156 -42.98 -14.11 -0.65
CA GLN A 156 -41.70 -14.68 -1.04
C GLN A 156 -41.28 -14.24 -2.45
N ALA A 157 -42.20 -14.19 -3.41
CA ALA A 157 -41.91 -13.69 -4.75
C ALA A 157 -41.54 -12.22 -4.78
N ASP A 158 -42.21 -11.37 -3.97
CA ASP A 158 -41.83 -9.96 -3.79
C ASP A 158 -40.42 -9.79 -3.23
N GLN A 159 -40.07 -10.60 -2.23
CA GLN A 159 -38.70 -10.62 -1.66
C GLN A 159 -37.66 -11.08 -2.70
N ALA A 160 -37.93 -12.18 -3.42
CA ALA A 160 -37.04 -12.72 -4.44
C ALA A 160 -36.78 -11.69 -5.57
N ARG A 161 -37.84 -11.01 -6.02
CA ARG A 161 -37.75 -9.92 -7.01
C ARG A 161 -36.86 -8.79 -6.51
N LEU A 162 -37.06 -8.32 -5.28
CA LEU A 162 -36.22 -7.25 -4.71
C LEU A 162 -34.74 -7.66 -4.67
N LEU A 163 -34.46 -8.85 -4.17
CA LEU A 163 -33.08 -9.37 -4.10
C LEU A 163 -32.46 -9.48 -5.48
N ALA A 164 -33.19 -9.94 -6.50
CA ALA A 164 -32.70 -10.05 -7.86
C ALA A 164 -32.39 -8.67 -8.48
N VAL A 165 -33.22 -7.64 -8.21
CA VAL A 165 -32.98 -6.26 -8.67
C VAL A 165 -31.73 -5.67 -7.99
N TYR A 166 -31.55 -5.88 -6.69
CA TYR A 166 -30.35 -5.43 -5.99
C TYR A 166 -29.11 -6.16 -6.49
N ALA A 167 -29.17 -7.47 -6.69
CA ALA A 167 -28.07 -8.24 -7.27
C ALA A 167 -27.68 -7.75 -8.66
N TYR A 168 -28.65 -7.37 -9.51
CA TYR A 168 -28.36 -6.74 -10.79
C TYR A 168 -27.60 -5.41 -10.62
N HIS A 169 -28.04 -4.53 -9.73
CA HIS A 169 -27.35 -3.27 -9.49
C HIS A 169 -25.96 -3.45 -8.92
N ASP A 170 -25.76 -4.44 -8.06
CA ASP A 170 -24.47 -4.80 -7.49
C ASP A 170 -23.47 -5.28 -8.57
N THR A 171 -23.94 -6.18 -9.46
CA THR A 171 -23.11 -6.65 -10.58
C THR A 171 -22.76 -5.53 -11.57
N VAL A 172 -23.69 -4.59 -11.85
CA VAL A 172 -23.41 -3.41 -12.67
C VAL A 172 -22.37 -2.51 -12.00
N THR A 173 -22.50 -2.25 -10.70
CA THR A 173 -21.52 -1.43 -9.95
C THR A 173 -20.14 -2.10 -9.92
N SER A 174 -20.08 -3.42 -9.80
CA SER A 174 -18.82 -4.18 -9.86
C SER A 174 -18.16 -4.05 -11.25
N LEU A 175 -18.95 -4.09 -12.33
CA LEU A 175 -18.45 -3.88 -13.69
C LEU A 175 -17.99 -2.43 -13.90
N GLU A 176 -18.73 -1.43 -13.38
CA GLU A 176 -18.32 -0.02 -13.39
C GLU A 176 -16.98 0.20 -12.68
N ALA A 177 -16.78 -0.47 -11.54
CA ALA A 177 -15.51 -0.41 -10.80
C ALA A 177 -14.35 -1.01 -11.60
N LEU A 178 -14.60 -2.11 -12.33
CA LEU A 178 -13.59 -2.76 -13.18
C LEU A 178 -13.20 -1.88 -14.38
N VAL A 179 -14.18 -1.22 -15.00
CA VAL A 179 -13.97 -0.32 -16.18
C VAL A 179 -13.45 1.06 -15.76
N GLY A 180 -13.62 1.44 -14.48
CA GLY A 180 -13.21 2.74 -13.97
C GLY A 180 -14.11 3.92 -14.43
N SER A 181 -15.30 3.64 -14.98
CA SER A 181 -16.24 4.66 -15.44
C SER A 181 -17.68 4.23 -15.18
N SER A 182 -18.58 5.22 -14.94
CA SER A 182 -20.02 4.94 -14.82
C SER A 182 -20.58 4.49 -16.16
N LEU A 183 -21.33 3.38 -16.15
CA LEU A 183 -22.06 2.83 -17.30
C LEU A 183 -23.53 3.26 -17.31
N ARG A 184 -23.96 3.94 -16.24
CA ARG A 184 -25.31 4.50 -16.08
C ARG A 184 -25.29 5.98 -16.45
N ASN A 185 -25.98 6.34 -17.51
CA ASN A 185 -26.30 7.72 -17.87
C ASN A 185 -27.58 8.15 -17.20
#